data_6f12518aee7ea3531f87bddd81ceaf09
#
_entry.id   6f12518aee7ea3531f87bddd81ceaf09
#
_cell.length_a   1.000
_cell.length_b   1.000
_cell.length_c   1.000
_cell.angle_alpha   90.00
_cell.angle_beta   90.00
_cell.angle_gamma   90.00
#
_symmetry.space_group_name_H-M   'P 1'
#
loop_
_entity.id
_entity.type
_entity.pdbx_description
1 polymer ?
#
loop_
_entity_poly.entity_id
_entity_poly.type
_entity_poly.pdbx_seq_one_letter_code
_entity_poly.pdbx_strand_id
1 'polypeptide(L)'
;MVLSETHKFCLTLNGETPMKLQHIVAAVALAASGTAFANVLDPLAAGGLGGEMSLTVYSAQSQASVLIDTGIMLADFRSIFTSGAKSFSLDLSSNAAFNSFLTLAGDASDIRFTFFGGDNSGPQAAARTMITTVSGDATTVTNGNMADSLNQIKNNYLDTANLKPAINPTLGGQANGSLLAQKGTDGNAYFLEVVGPTFGSKFVDTSAAIGTSVGIYDFVRSSTSALGDATESALIGEGGRTAVAGLAKNAAGNYVFTVAAPVPEPSSYALALAGLALVGAAARRRAAK
;
A
#
# COMPACT_ATOMS: atom_id res chain seq x y z
N MET A 1 -67.64 -9.31 11.17
CA MET A 1 -67.63 -9.51 12.64
C MET A 1 -66.61 -10.62 12.92
N VAL A 2 -65.36 -10.28 13.14
CA VAL A 2 -64.36 -11.14 13.77
C VAL A 2 -63.29 -10.19 14.32
N LEU A 3 -63.03 -10.29 15.61
CA LEU A 3 -62.20 -9.47 16.45
C LEU A 3 -60.68 -9.74 16.21
N SER A 4 -59.90 -8.66 16.16
CA SER A 4 -58.46 -8.64 16.17
C SER A 4 -57.95 -8.64 17.62
N GLU A 5 -57.22 -9.68 18.00
CA GLU A 5 -56.49 -9.68 19.27
C GLU A 5 -55.09 -9.16 19.06
N THR A 6 -54.79 -8.05 19.69
CA THR A 6 -53.46 -7.42 19.79
C THR A 6 -52.69 -8.04 20.96
N HIS A 7 -51.69 -8.86 20.68
CA HIS A 7 -50.72 -9.32 21.67
C HIS A 7 -49.67 -8.24 21.90
N LYS A 8 -49.69 -7.60 23.06
CA LYS A 8 -48.62 -6.79 23.59
C LYS A 8 -47.49 -7.70 24.12
N PHE A 9 -46.39 -7.71 23.48
CA PHE A 9 -45.15 -8.31 23.98
C PHE A 9 -44.42 -7.23 24.81
N CYS A 10 -44.37 -7.44 26.09
CA CYS A 10 -43.60 -6.65 27.04
C CYS A 10 -42.18 -7.28 27.09
N LEU A 11 -41.17 -6.66 26.47
CA LEU A 11 -39.76 -7.06 26.58
C LEU A 11 -39.10 -6.23 27.66
N THR A 12 -38.83 -6.88 28.78
CA THR A 12 -37.98 -6.37 29.86
C THR A 12 -36.52 -6.33 29.39
N LEU A 13 -35.96 -5.15 29.24
CA LEU A 13 -34.55 -4.89 29.00
C LEU A 13 -33.77 -5.01 30.32
N ASN A 14 -33.17 -6.17 30.57
CA ASN A 14 -32.06 -6.30 31.49
C ASN A 14 -30.95 -7.03 30.73
N GLY A 15 -29.86 -6.36 30.44
CA GLY A 15 -28.72 -6.98 29.79
C GLY A 15 -27.71 -5.91 29.39
N GLU A 16 -26.70 -5.74 30.20
CA GLU A 16 -25.52 -4.95 29.90
C GLU A 16 -24.93 -5.37 28.57
N THR A 17 -24.99 -4.49 27.59
CA THR A 17 -24.32 -4.70 26.32
C THR A 17 -22.83 -4.40 26.50
N PRO A 18 -21.91 -5.37 26.28
CA PRO A 18 -20.50 -5.07 26.17
C PRO A 18 -20.32 -4.16 24.96
N MET A 19 -19.72 -2.99 25.17
CA MET A 19 -19.29 -2.11 24.10
C MET A 19 -18.35 -2.88 23.19
N LYS A 20 -18.90 -3.43 22.10
CA LYS A 20 -18.09 -3.87 20.97
C LYS A 20 -17.52 -2.63 20.33
N LEU A 21 -16.25 -2.40 20.55
CA LEU A 21 -15.46 -1.44 19.80
C LEU A 21 -15.47 -1.92 18.34
N GLN A 22 -16.47 -1.48 17.59
CA GLN A 22 -16.51 -1.69 16.14
C GLN A 22 -15.47 -0.77 15.56
N HIS A 23 -14.32 -1.36 15.20
CA HIS A 23 -13.37 -0.75 14.29
C HIS A 23 -14.08 -0.62 12.94
N ILE A 24 -14.61 0.56 12.67
CA ILE A 24 -15.03 0.93 11.31
C ILE A 24 -13.74 1.14 10.53
N VAL A 25 -13.19 0.06 10.00
CA VAL A 25 -12.29 0.13 8.86
C VAL A 25 -13.20 0.52 7.69
N ALA A 26 -13.21 1.79 7.33
CA ALA A 26 -13.82 2.23 6.10
C ALA A 26 -12.99 1.67 4.94
N ALA A 27 -13.29 0.44 4.55
CA ALA A 27 -12.80 -0.12 3.30
C ALA A 27 -13.51 0.64 2.18
N VAL A 28 -12.80 1.55 1.53
CA VAL A 28 -13.22 2.06 0.22
C VAL A 28 -13.02 0.92 -0.76
N ALA A 29 -14.02 0.06 -0.91
CA ALA A 29 -14.07 -0.92 -1.97
C ALA A 29 -14.39 -0.18 -3.27
N LEU A 30 -13.38 0.21 -4.03
CA LEU A 30 -13.57 0.61 -5.43
C LEU A 30 -13.92 -0.64 -6.23
N ALA A 31 -15.20 -0.88 -6.44
CA ALA A 31 -15.68 -1.83 -7.43
C ALA A 31 -15.52 -1.20 -8.81
N ALA A 32 -14.37 -1.39 -9.44
CA ALA A 32 -14.16 -1.03 -10.83
C ALA A 32 -14.79 -2.12 -11.72
N SER A 33 -16.06 -1.94 -12.11
CA SER A 33 -16.70 -2.71 -13.15
C SER A 33 -16.54 -1.99 -14.49
N GLY A 34 -15.49 -2.32 -15.22
CA GLY A 34 -15.30 -1.81 -16.58
C GLY A 34 -14.29 -2.65 -17.32
N THR A 35 -14.65 -3.25 -18.43
CA THR A 35 -13.79 -4.01 -19.34
C THR A 35 -12.90 -3.11 -20.23
N ALA A 36 -12.55 -1.92 -19.76
CA ALA A 36 -11.50 -1.13 -20.37
C ALA A 36 -10.16 -1.64 -19.84
N PHE A 37 -9.23 -1.97 -20.72
CA PHE A 37 -7.83 -2.16 -20.35
C PHE A 37 -7.33 -0.81 -19.82
N ALA A 38 -7.42 -0.61 -18.51
CA ALA A 38 -6.85 0.56 -17.88
C ALA A 38 -5.33 0.38 -17.87
N ASN A 39 -4.64 1.30 -18.52
CA ASN A 39 -3.20 1.40 -18.38
C ASN A 39 -2.90 2.13 -17.08
N VAL A 40 -1.88 1.69 -16.35
CA VAL A 40 -1.36 2.46 -15.22
C VAL A 40 -0.88 3.81 -15.72
N LEU A 41 -1.45 4.89 -15.21
CA LEU A 41 -1.05 6.24 -15.58
C LEU A 41 0.34 6.56 -15.03
N ASP A 42 1.22 6.96 -15.94
CA ASP A 42 2.61 7.22 -15.61
C ASP A 42 2.83 8.58 -14.90
N PRO A 43 3.99 8.77 -14.23
CA PRO A 43 4.34 10.00 -13.53
C PRO A 43 4.44 11.26 -14.40
N LEU A 44 4.39 11.13 -15.73
CA LEU A 44 4.41 12.23 -16.68
C LEU A 44 3.05 12.44 -17.38
N ALA A 45 2.00 11.74 -16.95
CA ALA A 45 0.68 11.86 -17.52
C ALA A 45 0.19 13.32 -17.48
N ALA A 46 -0.28 13.80 -18.62
CA ALA A 46 -0.76 15.17 -18.75
C ALA A 46 -2.05 15.37 -17.92
N GLY A 47 -2.11 16.43 -17.16
CA GLY A 47 -3.34 16.82 -16.46
C GLY A 47 -3.17 17.27 -15.01
N GLY A 48 -1.97 17.20 -14.44
CA GLY A 48 -1.70 17.71 -13.08
C GLY A 48 -2.28 16.86 -11.94
N LEU A 49 -2.78 15.65 -12.24
CA LEU A 49 -3.27 14.70 -11.22
C LEU A 49 -2.15 13.76 -10.74
N GLY A 50 -0.98 13.80 -11.40
CA GLY A 50 0.11 12.85 -11.18
C GLY A 50 -0.18 11.48 -11.80
N GLY A 51 0.73 10.53 -11.61
CA GLY A 51 0.52 9.13 -11.98
C GLY A 51 -0.36 8.38 -10.98
N GLU A 52 -0.69 7.15 -11.33
CA GLU A 52 -1.37 6.25 -10.41
C GLU A 52 -0.41 5.63 -9.40
N MET A 53 -0.94 5.30 -8.24
CA MET A 53 -0.23 4.47 -7.26
C MET A 53 -0.20 3.03 -7.73
N SER A 54 0.96 2.42 -7.72
CA SER A 54 1.18 1.05 -8.19
C SER A 54 1.80 0.19 -7.11
N LEU A 55 1.35 -1.06 -7.03
CA LEU A 55 1.96 -2.08 -6.19
C LEU A 55 2.68 -3.09 -7.09
N THR A 56 3.98 -3.26 -6.90
CA THR A 56 4.73 -4.33 -7.57
C THR A 56 5.11 -5.39 -6.55
N VAL A 57 4.83 -6.66 -6.87
CA VAL A 57 5.26 -7.82 -6.10
C VAL A 57 6.18 -8.66 -6.96
N TYR A 58 7.27 -9.16 -6.40
CA TYR A 58 8.30 -9.86 -7.16
C TYR A 58 9.04 -10.90 -6.33
N SER A 59 9.67 -11.85 -7.02
CA SER A 59 10.61 -12.82 -6.46
C SER A 59 11.79 -13.00 -7.43
N ALA A 60 12.98 -12.89 -6.90
CA ALA A 60 14.19 -13.19 -7.66
C ALA A 60 14.36 -14.70 -7.88
N GLN A 61 13.94 -15.49 -6.90
CA GLN A 61 14.02 -16.95 -6.97
C GLN A 61 13.12 -17.52 -8.07
N SER A 62 11.88 -17.06 -8.19
CA SER A 62 10.96 -17.48 -9.26
C SER A 62 11.15 -16.71 -10.56
N GLN A 63 12.00 -15.67 -10.57
CA GLN A 63 12.22 -14.78 -11.71
C GLN A 63 10.91 -14.21 -12.29
N ALA A 64 9.98 -13.88 -11.42
CA ALA A 64 8.66 -13.35 -11.76
C ALA A 64 8.35 -12.07 -11.00
N SER A 65 7.54 -11.21 -11.60
CA SER A 65 6.97 -10.03 -10.96
C SER A 65 5.55 -9.76 -11.45
N VAL A 66 4.76 -9.11 -10.62
CA VAL A 66 3.44 -8.62 -10.99
C VAL A 66 3.33 -7.15 -10.64
N LEU A 67 2.96 -6.34 -11.62
CA LEU A 67 2.52 -4.95 -11.46
C LEU A 67 1.02 -4.97 -11.24
N ILE A 68 0.56 -4.34 -10.18
CA ILE A 68 -0.85 -4.23 -9.81
C ILE A 68 -1.23 -2.76 -9.89
N ASP A 69 -2.14 -2.45 -10.78
CA ASP A 69 -2.82 -1.19 -10.84
C ASP A 69 -3.77 -1.07 -9.64
N THR A 70 -3.64 -0.01 -8.87
CA THR A 70 -4.50 0.20 -7.70
C THR A 70 -5.75 1.01 -8.01
N GLY A 71 -5.81 1.63 -9.20
CA GLY A 71 -6.90 2.51 -9.62
C GLY A 71 -6.98 3.82 -8.82
N ILE A 72 -5.95 4.16 -8.02
CA ILE A 72 -5.94 5.39 -7.22
C ILE A 72 -4.85 6.36 -7.69
N MET A 73 -5.24 7.58 -7.98
CA MET A 73 -4.31 8.64 -8.35
C MET A 73 -3.46 9.08 -7.16
N LEU A 74 -2.22 9.52 -7.43
CA LEU A 74 -1.31 10.04 -6.40
C LEU A 74 -1.96 11.11 -5.52
N ALA A 75 -2.69 12.05 -6.12
CA ALA A 75 -3.36 13.13 -5.39
C ALA A 75 -4.45 12.60 -4.45
N ASP A 76 -5.25 11.65 -4.90
CA ASP A 76 -6.31 11.02 -4.10
C ASP A 76 -5.71 10.19 -2.97
N PHE A 77 -4.67 9.42 -3.26
CA PHE A 77 -3.96 8.67 -2.23
C PHE A 77 -3.39 9.59 -1.15
N ARG A 78 -2.74 10.70 -1.53
CA ARG A 78 -2.24 11.71 -0.59
C ARG A 78 -3.37 12.28 0.26
N SER A 79 -4.54 12.54 -0.33
CA SER A 79 -5.68 13.12 0.38
C SER A 79 -6.22 12.18 1.47
N ILE A 80 -6.12 10.85 1.31
CA ILE A 80 -6.47 9.87 2.35
C ILE A 80 -5.71 10.16 3.65
N PHE A 81 -4.41 10.50 3.56
CA PHE A 81 -3.56 10.72 4.72
C PHE A 81 -3.56 12.16 5.24
N THR A 82 -3.94 13.13 4.43
CA THR A 82 -4.03 14.53 4.86
C THR A 82 -5.38 14.88 5.48
N SER A 83 -6.47 14.43 4.89
CA SER A 83 -7.84 14.82 5.29
C SER A 83 -8.83 13.65 5.40
N GLY A 84 -8.45 12.46 4.91
CA GLY A 84 -9.33 11.29 4.80
C GLY A 84 -9.24 10.31 5.98
N ALA A 85 -9.45 9.04 5.65
CA ALA A 85 -9.55 7.92 6.60
C ALA A 85 -8.23 7.55 7.30
N LYS A 86 -7.10 8.13 6.88
CA LYS A 86 -5.75 7.86 7.42
C LYS A 86 -5.27 6.42 7.24
N SER A 87 -5.94 5.67 6.36
CA SER A 87 -5.58 4.29 5.99
C SER A 87 -6.06 3.95 4.59
N PHE A 88 -5.32 3.05 3.93
CA PHE A 88 -5.65 2.49 2.61
C PHE A 88 -5.54 0.98 2.68
N SER A 89 -6.41 0.27 1.97
CA SER A 89 -6.41 -1.20 1.91
C SER A 89 -6.83 -1.67 0.53
N LEU A 90 -6.11 -2.67 -0.01
CA LEU A 90 -6.37 -3.30 -1.30
C LEU A 90 -6.39 -4.81 -1.12
N ASP A 91 -7.54 -5.45 -1.32
CA ASP A 91 -7.69 -6.90 -1.32
C ASP A 91 -7.25 -7.47 -2.69
N LEU A 92 -6.28 -8.37 -2.68
CA LEU A 92 -5.70 -8.99 -3.87
C LEU A 92 -6.31 -10.36 -4.18
N SER A 93 -7.28 -10.84 -3.42
CA SER A 93 -7.86 -12.19 -3.56
C SER A 93 -8.48 -12.44 -4.94
N SER A 94 -9.07 -11.42 -5.54
CA SER A 94 -9.68 -11.47 -6.87
C SER A 94 -8.76 -11.03 -8.01
N ASN A 95 -7.52 -10.59 -7.73
CA ASN A 95 -6.60 -10.14 -8.77
C ASN A 95 -5.97 -11.36 -9.47
N ALA A 96 -6.38 -11.61 -10.71
CA ALA A 96 -5.95 -12.78 -11.46
C ALA A 96 -4.45 -12.79 -11.77
N ALA A 97 -3.85 -11.62 -12.04
CA ALA A 97 -2.42 -11.52 -12.29
C ALA A 97 -1.60 -11.84 -11.03
N PHE A 98 -2.05 -11.34 -9.87
CA PHE A 98 -1.43 -11.65 -8.59
C PHE A 98 -1.54 -13.14 -8.23
N ASN A 99 -2.71 -13.75 -8.44
CA ASN A 99 -2.90 -15.19 -8.22
C ASN A 99 -2.02 -16.04 -9.14
N SER A 100 -1.86 -15.62 -10.41
CA SER A 100 -0.93 -16.26 -11.35
C SER A 100 0.52 -16.09 -10.91
N PHE A 101 0.90 -14.91 -10.41
CA PHE A 101 2.23 -14.69 -9.80
C PHE A 101 2.47 -15.63 -8.62
N LEU A 102 1.52 -15.78 -7.71
CA LEU A 102 1.65 -16.71 -6.56
C LEU A 102 1.84 -18.16 -7.02
N THR A 103 1.15 -18.56 -8.10
CA THR A 103 1.31 -19.90 -8.71
C THR A 103 2.73 -20.09 -9.24
N LEU A 104 3.31 -19.09 -9.91
CA LEU A 104 4.68 -19.13 -10.41
C LEU A 104 5.71 -19.04 -9.28
N ALA A 105 5.44 -18.24 -8.26
CA ALA A 105 6.33 -18.10 -7.13
C ALA A 105 6.39 -19.38 -6.28
N GLY A 106 5.30 -20.16 -6.22
CA GLY A 106 5.25 -21.41 -5.48
C GLY A 106 5.70 -21.23 -4.03
N ASP A 107 6.71 -21.99 -3.63
CA ASP A 107 7.30 -21.96 -2.28
C ASP A 107 8.47 -20.94 -2.15
N ALA A 108 8.59 -19.96 -3.06
CA ALA A 108 9.64 -18.95 -2.99
C ALA A 108 9.57 -18.19 -1.66
N SER A 109 10.70 -18.14 -0.94
CA SER A 109 10.80 -17.47 0.36
C SER A 109 11.20 -16.00 0.26
N ASP A 110 11.55 -15.54 -0.94
CA ASP A 110 12.08 -14.20 -1.22
C ASP A 110 11.05 -13.24 -1.82
N ILE A 111 9.74 -13.52 -1.67
CA ILE A 111 8.70 -12.65 -2.21
C ILE A 111 8.73 -11.31 -1.49
N ARG A 112 8.86 -10.24 -2.27
CA ARG A 112 8.92 -8.86 -1.80
C ARG A 112 7.92 -8.00 -2.54
N PHE A 113 7.62 -6.84 -1.97
CA PHE A 113 6.78 -5.83 -2.60
C PHE A 113 7.42 -4.45 -2.52
N THR A 114 7.03 -3.57 -3.43
CA THR A 114 7.25 -2.12 -3.39
C THR A 114 5.97 -1.43 -3.82
N PHE A 115 5.71 -0.26 -3.27
CA PHE A 115 4.54 0.54 -3.58
C PHE A 115 4.99 1.96 -3.92
N PHE A 116 4.55 2.48 -5.07
CA PHE A 116 5.02 3.77 -5.56
C PHE A 116 4.00 4.44 -6.46
N GLY A 117 4.12 5.74 -6.57
CA GLY A 117 3.46 6.61 -7.54
C GLY A 117 4.11 7.98 -7.51
N GLY A 118 3.92 8.78 -8.56
CA GLY A 118 4.56 10.08 -8.59
C GLY A 118 4.04 11.02 -9.66
N ASP A 119 4.50 12.28 -9.59
CA ASP A 119 4.29 13.31 -10.59
C ASP A 119 5.63 14.00 -10.88
N ASN A 120 6.08 13.90 -12.12
CA ASN A 120 7.29 14.58 -12.62
C ASN A 120 6.95 15.60 -13.73
N SER A 121 5.68 15.90 -13.95
CA SER A 121 5.19 16.72 -15.07
C SER A 121 5.17 18.22 -14.76
N GLY A 122 5.10 18.61 -13.51
CA GLY A 122 4.91 20.01 -13.12
C GLY A 122 6.10 20.93 -13.46
N PRO A 123 5.84 22.18 -13.90
CA PRO A 123 6.90 23.14 -14.20
C PRO A 123 7.60 23.68 -12.95
N GLN A 124 6.92 23.68 -11.81
CA GLN A 124 7.45 24.10 -10.51
C GLN A 124 8.14 22.94 -9.82
N ALA A 125 9.24 23.19 -9.12
CA ALA A 125 9.93 22.14 -8.38
C ALA A 125 8.99 21.41 -7.39
N ALA A 126 8.24 22.16 -6.61
CA ALA A 126 7.30 21.63 -5.62
C ALA A 126 6.10 20.84 -6.23
N ALA A 127 5.86 20.95 -7.53
CA ALA A 127 4.85 20.13 -8.23
C ALA A 127 5.34 18.72 -8.54
N ARG A 128 6.65 18.47 -8.43
CA ARG A 128 7.25 17.15 -8.68
C ARG A 128 7.37 16.39 -7.38
N THR A 129 6.62 15.32 -7.30
CA THR A 129 6.46 14.56 -6.06
C THR A 129 6.47 13.06 -6.32
N MET A 130 6.81 12.27 -5.30
CA MET A 130 6.79 10.82 -5.33
C MET A 130 6.35 10.28 -3.97
N ILE A 131 5.39 9.39 -3.94
CA ILE A 131 5.09 8.59 -2.75
C ILE A 131 5.62 7.19 -2.99
N THR A 132 6.41 6.67 -2.06
CA THR A 132 6.93 5.29 -2.14
C THR A 132 7.23 4.71 -0.77
N THR A 133 7.23 3.38 -0.71
CA THR A 133 7.79 2.64 0.41
C THR A 133 9.30 2.83 0.47
N VAL A 134 9.89 2.83 1.69
CA VAL A 134 11.34 2.95 1.90
C VAL A 134 11.76 2.04 3.04
N SER A 135 12.70 1.13 2.77
CA SER A 135 13.27 0.22 3.78
C SER A 135 14.61 0.71 4.34
N GLY A 136 15.15 1.79 3.80
CA GLY A 136 16.40 2.42 4.21
C GLY A 136 16.22 3.83 4.79
N ASP A 137 17.28 4.62 4.72
CA ASP A 137 17.26 6.02 5.12
C ASP A 137 16.69 6.90 4.01
N ALA A 138 15.48 7.44 4.24
CA ALA A 138 14.77 8.29 3.31
C ALA A 138 15.44 9.66 3.09
N THR A 139 16.24 10.12 4.03
CA THR A 139 16.84 11.48 4.02
C THR A 139 17.92 11.68 2.96
N THR A 140 18.40 10.60 2.34
CA THR A 140 19.53 10.64 1.38
C THR A 140 19.10 10.83 -0.08
N VAL A 141 17.81 11.04 -0.34
CA VAL A 141 17.27 11.15 -1.70
C VAL A 141 17.41 12.57 -2.22
N THR A 142 18.17 12.76 -3.30
CA THR A 142 18.30 14.06 -3.95
C THR A 142 17.16 14.34 -4.92
N ASN A 143 16.94 15.63 -5.24
CA ASN A 143 15.98 16.08 -6.26
C ASN A 143 16.21 15.42 -7.63
N GLY A 144 17.48 15.23 -8.02
CA GLY A 144 17.87 14.57 -9.25
C GLY A 144 17.53 13.10 -9.23
N ASN A 145 17.90 12.40 -8.16
CA ASN A 145 17.62 10.99 -8.00
C ASN A 145 16.12 10.68 -7.96
N MET A 146 15.32 11.52 -7.30
CA MET A 146 13.85 11.39 -7.34
C MET A 146 13.31 11.54 -8.76
N ALA A 147 13.73 12.57 -9.50
CA ALA A 147 13.28 12.79 -10.87
C ALA A 147 13.72 11.66 -11.82
N ASP A 148 14.97 11.20 -11.69
CA ASP A 148 15.50 10.10 -12.48
C ASP A 148 14.76 8.78 -12.18
N SER A 149 14.42 8.51 -10.92
CA SER A 149 13.63 7.35 -10.51
C SER A 149 12.25 7.36 -11.18
N LEU A 150 11.55 8.49 -11.18
CA LEU A 150 10.26 8.64 -11.85
C LEU A 150 10.38 8.42 -13.37
N ASN A 151 11.45 8.91 -14.00
CA ASN A 151 11.73 8.66 -15.42
C ASN A 151 12.03 7.18 -15.69
N GLN A 152 12.80 6.50 -14.81
CA GLN A 152 13.06 5.07 -14.93
C GLN A 152 11.78 4.25 -14.79
N ILE A 153 10.94 4.56 -13.80
CA ILE A 153 9.63 3.94 -13.62
C ILE A 153 8.79 4.10 -14.88
N LYS A 154 8.65 5.34 -15.40
CA LYS A 154 7.86 5.59 -16.59
C LYS A 154 8.42 4.85 -17.80
N ASN A 155 9.63 5.23 -18.24
CA ASN A 155 10.14 4.87 -19.56
C ASN A 155 10.54 3.39 -19.67
N ASN A 156 11.03 2.81 -18.57
CA ASN A 156 11.55 1.45 -18.60
C ASN A 156 10.56 0.42 -18.06
N TYR A 157 9.65 0.82 -17.17
CA TYR A 157 8.73 -0.11 -16.52
C TYR A 157 7.28 0.09 -16.97
N LEU A 158 6.66 1.23 -16.69
CA LEU A 158 5.24 1.43 -16.98
C LEU A 158 4.95 1.49 -18.48
N ASP A 159 5.75 2.20 -19.27
CA ASP A 159 5.57 2.25 -20.73
C ASP A 159 5.67 0.83 -21.32
N THR A 160 6.65 0.05 -20.87
CA THR A 160 6.79 -1.33 -21.32
C THR A 160 5.65 -2.22 -20.82
N ALA A 161 5.25 -2.10 -19.56
CA ALA A 161 4.13 -2.83 -18.99
C ALA A 161 2.82 -2.53 -19.71
N ASN A 162 2.55 -1.26 -19.99
CA ASN A 162 1.34 -0.82 -20.68
C ASN A 162 1.27 -1.30 -22.15
N LEU A 163 2.42 -1.53 -22.80
CA LEU A 163 2.49 -2.06 -24.16
C LEU A 163 2.34 -3.59 -24.23
N LYS A 164 2.63 -4.31 -23.15
CA LYS A 164 2.65 -5.80 -23.14
C LYS A 164 1.32 -6.46 -23.43
N PRO A 165 0.15 -5.96 -22.97
CA PRO A 165 -1.15 -6.53 -23.33
C PRO A 165 -1.39 -6.61 -24.83
N ALA A 166 -0.86 -5.65 -25.60
CA ALA A 166 -0.97 -5.62 -27.04
C ALA A 166 -0.01 -6.60 -27.75
N ILE A 167 1.13 -6.92 -27.09
CA ILE A 167 2.19 -7.77 -27.65
C ILE A 167 1.98 -9.24 -27.26
N ASN A 168 1.55 -9.49 -26.05
CA ASN A 168 1.35 -10.85 -25.53
C ASN A 168 0.06 -10.96 -24.69
N PRO A 169 -1.10 -11.16 -25.31
CA PRO A 169 -2.38 -11.23 -24.63
C PRO A 169 -2.52 -12.43 -23.67
N THR A 170 -1.66 -13.46 -23.77
CA THR A 170 -1.70 -14.60 -22.83
C THR A 170 -1.02 -14.31 -21.50
N LEU A 171 -0.06 -13.38 -21.47
CA LEU A 171 0.59 -12.88 -20.26
C LEU A 171 0.02 -11.52 -19.86
N GLY A 172 -0.75 -10.95 -20.77
CA GLY A 172 -1.18 -9.59 -20.78
C GLY A 172 -2.27 -9.23 -19.84
N GLY A 173 -2.46 -7.94 -19.83
CA GLY A 173 -3.40 -7.14 -19.12
C GLY A 173 -4.63 -7.84 -18.64
N GLN A 174 -4.64 -8.02 -17.35
CA GLN A 174 -5.88 -8.32 -16.66
C GLN A 174 -6.76 -7.08 -16.70
N ALA A 175 -8.07 -7.26 -16.59
CA ALA A 175 -8.93 -6.15 -16.25
C ALA A 175 -8.27 -5.38 -15.08
N ASN A 176 -8.18 -4.06 -15.18
CA ASN A 176 -7.56 -3.11 -14.25
C ASN A 176 -6.03 -2.86 -14.42
N GLY A 177 -5.42 -3.12 -15.59
CA GLY A 177 -4.04 -2.75 -15.84
C GLY A 177 -2.97 -3.58 -15.11
N SER A 178 -3.32 -4.63 -14.36
CA SER A 178 -2.34 -5.50 -13.70
C SER A 178 -1.61 -6.37 -14.71
N LEU A 179 -0.29 -6.53 -14.55
CA LEU A 179 0.56 -7.26 -15.48
C LEU A 179 1.48 -8.24 -14.75
N LEU A 180 1.43 -9.51 -15.16
CA LEU A 180 2.41 -10.52 -14.78
C LEU A 180 3.57 -10.54 -15.79
N ALA A 181 4.81 -10.59 -15.31
CA ALA A 181 6.00 -10.69 -16.12
C ALA A 181 6.99 -11.71 -15.58
N GLN A 182 7.65 -12.43 -16.48
CA GLN A 182 8.71 -13.38 -16.19
C GLN A 182 10.00 -12.97 -16.88
N LYS A 183 11.13 -13.22 -16.25
CA LYS A 183 12.46 -12.99 -16.80
C LYS A 183 12.65 -13.76 -18.09
N GLY A 184 13.19 -13.07 -19.11
CA GLY A 184 13.53 -13.66 -20.40
C GLY A 184 12.34 -13.98 -21.31
N THR A 185 11.09 -13.96 -20.81
CA THR A 185 9.89 -14.26 -21.62
C THR A 185 9.19 -12.99 -22.08
N ASP A 186 9.18 -11.95 -21.24
CA ASP A 186 8.37 -10.75 -21.42
C ASP A 186 9.18 -9.49 -21.70
N GLY A 187 10.44 -9.66 -22.12
CA GLY A 187 11.34 -8.54 -22.38
C GLY A 187 11.51 -7.68 -21.13
N ASN A 188 11.41 -6.37 -21.29
CA ASN A 188 11.70 -5.42 -20.23
C ASN A 188 10.56 -5.22 -19.21
N ALA A 189 9.61 -6.12 -19.05
CA ALA A 189 8.53 -5.99 -18.06
C ALA A 189 8.84 -6.65 -16.70
N TYR A 190 9.89 -7.48 -16.63
CA TYR A 190 10.30 -8.07 -15.35
C TYR A 190 10.97 -7.02 -14.45
N PHE A 191 10.35 -6.74 -13.30
CA PHE A 191 10.70 -5.63 -12.44
C PHE A 191 12.19 -5.54 -12.08
N LEU A 192 12.81 -6.64 -11.66
CA LEU A 192 14.20 -6.64 -11.21
C LEU A 192 15.23 -6.39 -12.34
N GLU A 193 14.89 -6.66 -13.59
CA GLU A 193 15.77 -6.37 -14.74
C GLU A 193 15.66 -4.92 -15.21
N VAL A 194 14.51 -4.30 -15.00
CA VAL A 194 14.20 -3.00 -15.60
C VAL A 194 14.46 -1.84 -14.66
N VAL A 195 13.96 -1.93 -13.44
CA VAL A 195 14.03 -0.84 -12.46
C VAL A 195 14.54 -1.33 -11.12
N GLY A 196 14.05 -2.47 -10.64
CA GLY A 196 14.36 -3.03 -9.34
C GLY A 196 13.91 -2.13 -8.17
N PRO A 197 14.17 -2.56 -6.94
CA PRO A 197 13.70 -1.87 -5.74
C PRO A 197 14.43 -0.54 -5.47
N THR A 198 15.48 -0.24 -6.20
CA THR A 198 16.22 1.04 -6.11
C THR A 198 15.98 1.95 -7.32
N PHE A 199 14.97 1.65 -8.11
CA PHE A 199 14.57 2.39 -9.31
C PHE A 199 15.77 2.74 -10.21
N GLY A 200 16.50 1.71 -10.65
CA GLY A 200 17.69 1.86 -11.50
C GLY A 200 18.90 2.41 -10.76
N SER A 201 19.06 2.11 -9.47
CA SER A 201 20.13 2.63 -8.58
C SER A 201 20.08 4.14 -8.39
N LYS A 202 18.90 4.74 -8.54
CA LYS A 202 18.66 6.18 -8.33
C LYS A 202 18.01 6.48 -6.99
N PHE A 203 17.51 5.46 -6.30
CA PHE A 203 16.78 5.60 -5.05
C PHE A 203 17.32 4.63 -3.99
N VAL A 204 16.91 4.82 -2.75
CA VAL A 204 17.14 3.84 -1.67
C VAL A 204 16.26 2.61 -1.89
N ASP A 205 16.53 1.50 -1.19
CA ASP A 205 15.69 0.29 -1.27
C ASP A 205 14.26 0.61 -0.83
N THR A 206 13.30 0.35 -1.72
CA THR A 206 11.88 0.62 -1.50
C THR A 206 11.08 -0.62 -1.16
N SER A 207 11.73 -1.78 -1.03
CA SER A 207 11.04 -3.05 -0.92
C SER A 207 10.98 -3.62 0.49
N ALA A 208 9.94 -4.42 0.75
CA ALA A 208 9.82 -5.22 1.97
C ALA A 208 9.38 -6.64 1.65
N ALA A 209 9.71 -7.59 2.53
CA ALA A 209 9.22 -8.96 2.42
C ALA A 209 7.71 -9.04 2.74
N ILE A 210 7.00 -9.97 2.09
CA ILE A 210 5.61 -10.27 2.47
C ILE A 210 5.56 -10.67 3.96
N GLY A 211 4.54 -10.18 4.67
CA GLY A 211 4.37 -10.40 6.09
C GLY A 211 5.13 -9.42 6.98
N THR A 212 5.90 -8.49 6.39
CA THR A 212 6.57 -7.41 7.11
C THR A 212 5.99 -6.05 6.76
N SER A 213 6.32 -5.02 7.56
CA SER A 213 5.93 -3.65 7.31
C SER A 213 7.14 -2.80 6.95
N VAL A 214 6.92 -1.75 6.16
CA VAL A 214 7.94 -0.80 5.71
C VAL A 214 7.40 0.63 5.79
N GLY A 215 8.26 1.60 6.04
CA GLY A 215 7.91 3.02 6.03
C GLY A 215 7.38 3.46 4.67
N ILE A 216 6.48 4.44 4.65
CA ILE A 216 5.99 5.06 3.43
C ILE A 216 6.13 6.58 3.54
N TYR A 217 6.69 7.19 2.50
CA TYR A 217 7.09 8.59 2.52
C TYR A 217 6.59 9.32 1.27
N ASP A 218 6.24 10.58 1.48
CA ASP A 218 5.97 11.56 0.43
C ASP A 218 7.23 12.41 0.23
N PHE A 219 7.81 12.33 -0.95
CA PHE A 219 8.96 13.12 -1.38
C PHE A 219 8.49 14.26 -2.24
N VAL A 220 8.95 15.45 -1.92
CA VAL A 220 8.69 16.68 -2.70
C VAL A 220 10.02 17.27 -3.13
N ARG A 221 10.13 17.61 -4.39
CA ARG A 221 11.33 18.29 -4.89
C ARG A 221 11.46 19.66 -4.24
N SER A 222 12.54 19.87 -3.49
CA SER A 222 12.75 21.09 -2.71
C SER A 222 13.16 22.31 -3.57
N SER A 223 13.84 22.05 -4.70
CA SER A 223 14.37 23.09 -5.59
C SER A 223 14.57 22.57 -7.01
N THR A 224 14.98 23.47 -7.93
CA THR A 224 15.38 23.11 -9.30
C THR A 224 16.76 22.46 -9.37
N SER A 225 17.58 22.57 -8.32
CA SER A 225 18.90 21.94 -8.25
C SER A 225 18.76 20.43 -8.14
N ALA A 226 19.41 19.70 -9.02
CA ALA A 226 19.45 18.23 -8.97
C ALA A 226 20.24 17.69 -7.76
N LEU A 227 21.21 18.45 -7.27
CA LEU A 227 22.10 18.06 -6.17
C LEU A 227 21.52 18.36 -4.78
N GLY A 228 20.46 19.18 -4.71
CA GLY A 228 19.76 19.45 -3.44
C GLY A 228 18.94 18.22 -3.01
N ASP A 229 18.78 18.06 -1.71
CA ASP A 229 17.95 16.98 -1.16
C ASP A 229 16.47 17.21 -1.44
N ALA A 230 15.74 16.15 -1.76
CA ALA A 230 14.29 16.18 -1.78
C ALA A 230 13.78 16.32 -0.33
N THR A 231 12.67 17.01 -0.15
CA THR A 231 12.00 17.04 1.15
C THR A 231 11.18 15.77 1.30
N GLU A 232 11.50 14.97 2.30
CA GLU A 232 10.74 13.77 2.64
C GLU A 232 9.82 14.04 3.84
N SER A 233 8.67 13.41 3.85
CA SER A 233 7.77 13.36 5.00
C SER A 233 7.09 12.01 5.10
N ALA A 234 7.14 11.39 6.28
CA ALA A 234 6.39 10.18 6.53
C ALA A 234 4.88 10.46 6.45
N LEU A 235 4.12 9.56 5.85
CA LEU A 235 2.67 9.67 5.87
C LEU A 235 2.16 9.44 7.29
N ILE A 236 1.22 10.27 7.72
CA ILE A 236 0.66 10.20 9.07
C ILE A 236 -0.71 9.51 9.04
N GLY A 237 -0.77 8.36 9.66
CA GLY A 237 -1.97 7.57 9.81
C GLY A 237 -2.82 7.96 11.02
N GLU A 238 -3.70 7.07 11.43
CA GLU A 238 -4.61 7.28 12.55
C GLU A 238 -3.84 7.53 13.87
N GLY A 239 -4.38 8.41 14.69
CA GLY A 239 -3.78 8.79 15.98
C GLY A 239 -2.48 9.58 15.86
N GLY A 240 -2.16 10.17 14.70
CA GLY A 240 -0.95 10.96 14.49
C GLY A 240 0.33 10.13 14.40
N ARG A 241 0.23 8.82 14.23
CA ARG A 241 1.38 7.91 14.10
C ARG A 241 1.79 7.76 12.65
N THR A 242 3.08 7.54 12.42
CA THR A 242 3.62 7.24 11.10
C THR A 242 2.94 6.01 10.50
N ALA A 243 2.43 6.16 9.28
CA ALA A 243 1.88 5.03 8.53
C ALA A 243 3.00 4.11 8.03
N VAL A 244 2.68 2.84 7.94
CA VAL A 244 3.52 1.82 7.31
C VAL A 244 2.73 1.08 6.25
N ALA A 245 3.42 0.64 5.21
CA ALA A 245 2.88 -0.24 4.19
C ALA A 245 3.19 -1.71 4.53
N GLY A 246 2.25 -2.61 4.26
CA GLY A 246 2.42 -4.03 4.47
C GLY A 246 1.60 -4.85 3.48
N LEU A 247 2.12 -6.00 3.08
CA LEU A 247 1.41 -6.99 2.28
C LEU A 247 1.41 -8.31 3.05
N ALA A 248 0.25 -8.75 3.52
CA ALA A 248 0.14 -9.94 4.35
C ALA A 248 -1.18 -10.67 4.12
N LYS A 249 -1.26 -11.92 4.57
CA LYS A 249 -2.53 -12.66 4.63
C LYS A 249 -3.37 -12.17 5.80
N ASN A 250 -4.65 -11.92 5.54
CA ASN A 250 -5.62 -11.68 6.59
C ASN A 250 -6.08 -13.00 7.25
N ALA A 251 -6.98 -12.93 8.24
CA ALA A 251 -7.51 -14.10 8.95
C ALA A 251 -8.27 -15.09 8.04
N ALA A 252 -8.76 -14.64 6.89
CA ALA A 252 -9.42 -15.49 5.89
C ALA A 252 -8.41 -16.16 4.93
N GLY A 253 -7.11 -15.86 5.05
CA GLY A 253 -6.06 -16.37 4.17
C GLY A 253 -5.84 -15.56 2.89
N ASN A 254 -6.57 -14.48 2.69
CA ASN A 254 -6.45 -13.59 1.53
C ASN A 254 -5.30 -12.62 1.70
N TYR A 255 -4.55 -12.37 0.65
CA TYR A 255 -3.53 -11.33 0.65
C TYR A 255 -4.18 -9.94 0.57
N VAL A 256 -3.78 -9.08 1.49
CA VAL A 256 -4.23 -7.70 1.57
C VAL A 256 -3.02 -6.79 1.68
N PHE A 257 -2.93 -5.82 0.80
CA PHE A 257 -1.99 -4.72 0.93
C PHE A 257 -2.63 -3.61 1.76
N THR A 258 -1.92 -3.09 2.74
CA THR A 258 -2.41 -2.03 3.63
C THR A 258 -1.38 -0.93 3.78
N VAL A 259 -1.86 0.31 3.90
CA VAL A 259 -1.08 1.45 4.39
C VAL A 259 -1.86 2.07 5.55
N ALA A 260 -1.32 1.96 6.75
CA ALA A 260 -1.98 2.43 7.97
C ALA A 260 -0.97 2.67 9.09
N ALA A 261 -1.37 3.42 10.11
CA ALA A 261 -0.61 3.47 11.34
C ALA A 261 -0.61 2.08 12.02
N PRO A 262 0.53 1.63 12.56
CA PRO A 262 0.58 0.36 13.30
C PRO A 262 -0.41 0.39 14.48
N VAL A 263 -1.27 -0.61 14.55
CA VAL A 263 -2.16 -0.79 15.71
C VAL A 263 -1.35 -1.47 16.80
N PRO A 264 -1.27 -0.91 18.03
CA PRO A 264 -0.63 -1.60 19.13
C PRO A 264 -1.32 -2.97 19.35
N GLU A 265 -0.53 -4.04 19.40
CA GLU A 265 -1.08 -5.37 19.58
C GLU A 265 -1.89 -5.46 20.88
N PRO A 266 -3.00 -6.21 20.92
CA PRO A 266 -3.80 -6.41 22.14
C PRO A 266 -2.96 -6.92 23.32
N SER A 267 -1.91 -7.70 23.05
CA SER A 267 -0.93 -8.16 24.04
C SER A 267 -0.21 -7.00 24.76
N SER A 268 0.08 -5.90 24.07
CA SER A 268 0.73 -4.72 24.67
C SER A 268 -0.18 -4.06 25.71
N TYR A 269 -1.49 -3.98 25.43
CA TYR A 269 -2.47 -3.49 26.42
C TYR A 269 -2.64 -4.47 27.57
N ALA A 270 -2.66 -5.78 27.30
CA ALA A 270 -2.77 -6.81 28.34
C ALA A 270 -1.54 -6.77 29.28
N LEU A 271 -0.34 -6.62 28.74
CA LEU A 271 0.89 -6.48 29.51
C LEU A 271 0.91 -5.19 30.34
N ALA A 272 0.46 -4.09 29.77
CA ALA A 272 0.34 -2.81 30.51
C ALA A 272 -0.65 -2.93 31.67
N LEU A 273 -1.81 -3.53 31.45
CA LEU A 273 -2.81 -3.77 32.50
C LEU A 273 -2.30 -4.75 33.55
N ALA A 274 -1.63 -5.83 33.17
CA ALA A 274 -1.00 -6.76 34.09
C ALA A 274 0.08 -6.09 34.95
N GLY A 275 0.91 -5.23 34.33
CA GLY A 275 1.91 -4.44 35.03
C GLY A 275 1.29 -3.48 36.05
N LEU A 276 0.23 -2.76 35.67
CA LEU A 276 -0.53 -1.88 36.58
C LEU A 276 -1.17 -2.66 37.73
N ALA A 277 -1.73 -3.84 37.47
CA ALA A 277 -2.31 -4.70 38.49
C ALA A 277 -1.26 -5.16 39.51
N LEU A 278 -0.06 -5.55 39.06
CA LEU A 278 1.05 -5.93 39.93
C LEU A 278 1.56 -4.76 40.79
N VAL A 279 1.70 -3.58 40.22
CA VAL A 279 2.09 -2.36 40.96
C VAL A 279 1.02 -2.01 42.00
N GLY A 280 -0.26 -2.05 41.63
CA GLY A 280 -1.37 -1.80 42.57
C GLY A 280 -1.40 -2.80 43.73
N ALA A 281 -1.19 -4.08 43.45
CA ALA A 281 -1.11 -5.11 44.51
C ALA A 281 0.08 -4.90 45.45
N ALA A 282 1.26 -4.52 44.90
CA ALA A 282 2.43 -4.22 45.71
C ALA A 282 2.24 -2.97 46.61
N ALA A 283 1.63 -1.92 46.05
CA ALA A 283 1.32 -0.70 46.80
C ALA A 283 0.34 -0.97 47.96
N ARG A 284 -0.73 -1.77 47.71
CA ARG A 284 -1.69 -2.14 48.75
C ARG A 284 -1.04 -2.94 49.88
N ARG A 285 -0.10 -3.86 49.57
CA ARG A 285 0.64 -4.61 50.58
C ARG A 285 1.52 -3.72 51.47
N ARG A 286 2.10 -2.66 50.91
CA ARG A 286 2.91 -1.67 51.68
C ARG A 286 2.07 -0.77 52.56
N ALA A 287 0.87 -0.38 52.13
CA ALA A 287 -0.04 0.43 52.89
C ALA A 287 -0.74 -0.31 54.05
N ALA A 288 -0.72 -1.64 54.03
CA ALA A 288 -1.32 -2.51 55.07
C ALA A 288 -0.33 -2.94 56.18
N LYS A 289 0.91 -2.46 56.13
CA LYS A 289 1.93 -2.57 57.18
C LYS A 289 2.10 -1.23 57.91
#